data_8b474277e497df1c470b07a19e473be9
#
_entry.id   8b474277e497df1c470b07a19e473be9
#
_cell.length_a   1.000
_cell.length_b   1.000
_cell.length_c   1.000
_cell.angle_alpha   90.00
_cell.angle_beta   90.00
_cell.angle_gamma   90.00
#
_symmetry.space_group_name_H-M   'P 1'
#
loop_
_entity.id
_entity.type
_entity.pdbx_description
1 polymer ?
#
loop_
_entity_poly.entity_id
_entity_poly.type
_entity_poly.pdbx_seq_one_letter_code
_entity_poly.pdbx_strand_id
1 'polypeptide(L)'
;MVVAVIDSGVNKMDGMLQEQDIEDIYYEDQEFKTCYVGKLNPHGTEIIKVLLKEAPDIKILSVRTLQADNRCMLSAIIHALEFCIEQKVDVINLSLGSCGSTSSRLRELQQVCERATQRGIVIFAADNNISGKKSYPANFENVIGVVAPENQKEFCKVSYKRRVIEFSDNYVYVPDEMRCIIRRGNSYLCPFLAGLFCRFVNGNDAEDARSIDSFLDFLERFSDTKNISKIFFDKNDEKERYSLQGQKVLFFADDMDYNNLQMYHMYQEICDIHQCFDQFIQISFEEMEQLLTGIDIFFIGALSNQFINHNQQYLMRLLDILLALQIEVVTVFPIINTYERMLL
;
A
#
# COMPACT_ATOMS: atom_id res chain seq x y z
N MET A 1 -8.75 12.78 -10.04
CA MET A 1 -7.60 13.37 -9.34
C MET A 1 -6.32 13.10 -10.11
N VAL A 2 -5.35 14.04 -10.06
CA VAL A 2 -3.99 13.87 -10.61
C VAL A 2 -3.00 13.68 -9.46
N VAL A 3 -2.28 12.58 -9.47
CA VAL A 3 -1.29 12.25 -8.43
C VAL A 3 0.11 12.26 -9.05
N ALA A 4 0.98 13.13 -8.54
CA ALA A 4 2.39 13.10 -8.91
C ALA A 4 3.15 12.09 -8.06
N VAL A 5 3.96 11.25 -8.71
CA VAL A 5 4.89 10.32 -8.07
C VAL A 5 6.31 10.76 -8.41
N ILE A 6 7.01 11.35 -7.44
CA ILE A 6 8.40 11.78 -7.59
C ILE A 6 9.29 10.63 -7.13
N ASP A 7 9.89 9.90 -8.09
CA ASP A 7 10.63 8.67 -7.82
C ASP A 7 11.63 8.35 -8.95
N SER A 8 11.87 7.08 -9.25
CA SER A 8 12.79 6.57 -10.29
C SER A 8 12.17 6.44 -11.69
N GLY A 9 10.95 6.94 -11.90
CA GLY A 9 10.21 6.81 -13.16
C GLY A 9 9.39 5.51 -13.23
N VAL A 10 8.71 5.32 -14.35
CA VAL A 10 7.79 4.20 -14.57
C VAL A 10 8.15 3.39 -15.81
N ASN A 11 8.08 2.08 -15.70
CA ASN A 11 8.15 1.18 -16.86
C ASN A 11 6.74 1.06 -17.48
N LYS A 12 6.47 1.86 -18.51
CA LYS A 12 5.18 1.80 -19.24
C LYS A 12 4.93 0.51 -20.01
N MET A 13 5.97 -0.34 -20.17
CA MET A 13 5.84 -1.66 -20.80
C MET A 13 5.39 -2.74 -19.80
N ASP A 14 5.23 -2.40 -18.53
CA ASP A 14 4.64 -3.29 -17.53
C ASP A 14 3.16 -3.53 -17.87
N GLY A 15 2.77 -4.83 -18.02
CA GLY A 15 1.44 -5.20 -18.49
C GLY A 15 0.30 -4.66 -17.63
N MET A 16 0.54 -4.49 -16.33
CA MET A 16 -0.47 -3.93 -15.40
C MET A 16 -0.67 -2.42 -15.54
N LEU A 17 0.26 -1.72 -16.20
CA LEU A 17 0.23 -0.27 -16.34
C LEU A 17 -0.12 0.21 -17.74
N GLN A 18 -0.25 -0.69 -18.73
CA GLN A 18 -0.45 -0.33 -20.14
C GLN A 18 -1.76 0.45 -20.40
N GLU A 19 -2.83 0.15 -19.64
CA GLU A 19 -4.12 0.80 -19.79
C GLU A 19 -4.32 1.97 -18.82
N GLN A 20 -3.32 2.30 -18.02
CA GLN A 20 -3.41 3.35 -17.01
C GLN A 20 -3.06 4.73 -17.61
N ASP A 21 -3.75 5.78 -17.15
CA ASP A 21 -3.45 7.16 -17.55
C ASP A 21 -2.19 7.67 -16.81
N ILE A 22 -1.03 7.37 -17.40
CA ILE A 22 0.29 7.71 -16.85
C ILE A 22 1.05 8.62 -17.82
N GLU A 23 1.32 9.82 -17.37
CA GLU A 23 2.30 10.72 -18.01
C GLU A 23 3.64 10.53 -17.31
N ASP A 24 4.71 10.27 -18.08
CA ASP A 24 6.06 10.04 -17.54
C ASP A 24 7.02 11.09 -18.06
N ILE A 25 7.66 11.79 -17.14
CA ILE A 25 8.66 12.82 -17.41
C ILE A 25 9.90 12.57 -16.54
N TYR A 26 11.05 13.05 -16.98
CA TYR A 26 12.27 12.95 -16.21
C TYR A 26 13.02 14.28 -16.15
N TYR A 27 13.69 14.52 -15.04
CA TYR A 27 14.49 15.70 -14.80
C TYR A 27 15.96 15.39 -15.06
N GLU A 28 16.53 16.08 -16.04
CA GLU A 28 17.92 15.96 -16.42
C GLU A 28 18.43 17.29 -16.98
N ASP A 29 19.68 17.64 -16.68
CA ASP A 29 20.32 18.88 -17.13
C ASP A 29 19.53 20.16 -16.81
N GLN A 30 18.86 20.20 -15.66
CA GLN A 30 17.99 21.29 -15.18
C GLN A 30 16.71 21.49 -16.00
N GLU A 31 16.32 20.53 -16.84
CA GLU A 31 15.12 20.55 -17.66
C GLU A 31 14.26 19.31 -17.43
N PHE A 32 12.96 19.47 -17.68
CA PHE A 32 12.02 18.34 -17.73
C PHE A 32 11.88 17.87 -19.17
N LYS A 33 12.06 16.56 -19.36
CA LYS A 33 12.04 15.90 -20.67
C LYS A 33 11.06 14.73 -20.67
N THR A 34 10.56 14.38 -21.84
CA THR A 34 9.78 13.17 -22.11
C THR A 34 10.65 12.11 -22.77
N CYS A 35 10.17 10.86 -22.82
CA CYS A 35 10.81 9.77 -23.55
C CYS A 35 12.21 9.39 -23.02
N TYR A 36 12.29 9.02 -21.75
CA TYR A 36 13.54 8.52 -21.19
C TYR A 36 14.01 7.22 -21.87
N VAL A 37 15.28 7.21 -22.26
CA VAL A 37 15.96 6.05 -22.82
C VAL A 37 17.07 5.61 -21.86
N GLY A 38 16.85 4.55 -21.12
CA GLY A 38 17.84 4.03 -20.19
C GLY A 38 17.27 2.96 -19.25
N LYS A 39 18.13 2.42 -18.38
CA LYS A 39 17.72 1.43 -17.38
C LYS A 39 16.98 2.15 -16.24
N LEU A 40 15.73 1.78 -16.02
CA LEU A 40 14.94 2.23 -14.87
C LEU A 40 15.21 1.36 -13.64
N ASN A 41 15.20 1.99 -12.47
CA ASN A 41 15.03 1.24 -11.23
C ASN A 41 13.55 0.85 -11.11
N PRO A 42 13.20 -0.40 -10.74
CA PRO A 42 11.81 -0.83 -10.66
C PRO A 42 11.00 -0.14 -9.55
N HIS A 43 11.67 0.54 -8.61
CA HIS A 43 11.02 1.12 -7.42
C HIS A 43 9.86 2.05 -7.78
N GLY A 44 10.03 3.03 -8.65
CA GLY A 44 8.96 3.95 -9.04
C GLY A 44 7.77 3.23 -9.71
N THR A 45 8.03 2.20 -10.53
CA THR A 45 6.98 1.34 -11.11
C THR A 45 6.19 0.62 -10.01
N GLU A 46 6.89 0.03 -9.04
CA GLU A 46 6.27 -0.64 -7.90
C GLU A 46 5.45 0.33 -7.03
N ILE A 47 5.96 1.55 -6.78
CA ILE A 47 5.25 2.62 -6.07
C ILE A 47 3.93 2.99 -6.76
N ILE A 48 3.95 3.14 -8.08
CA ILE A 48 2.75 3.45 -8.87
C ILE A 48 1.75 2.29 -8.81
N LYS A 49 2.20 1.04 -8.89
CA LYS A 49 1.33 -0.13 -8.75
C LYS A 49 0.63 -0.18 -7.38
N VAL A 50 1.34 0.11 -6.29
CA VAL A 50 0.76 0.18 -4.94
C VAL A 50 -0.33 1.26 -4.89
N LEU A 51 -0.06 2.43 -5.43
CA LEU A 51 -0.99 3.55 -5.43
C LEU A 51 -2.24 3.25 -6.26
N LEU A 52 -2.08 2.73 -7.47
CA LEU A 52 -3.19 2.37 -8.37
C LEU A 52 -4.02 1.20 -7.85
N LYS A 53 -3.44 0.28 -7.07
CA LYS A 53 -4.18 -0.78 -6.40
C LYS A 53 -5.24 -0.21 -5.43
N GLU A 54 -4.89 0.84 -4.69
CA GLU A 54 -5.83 1.48 -3.76
C GLU A 54 -6.77 2.48 -4.47
N ALA A 55 -6.31 3.13 -5.54
CA ALA A 55 -7.07 4.12 -6.30
C ALA A 55 -6.89 3.94 -7.82
N PRO A 56 -7.62 3.01 -8.46
CA PRO A 56 -7.42 2.68 -9.88
C PRO A 56 -7.84 3.81 -10.85
N ASP A 57 -8.72 4.70 -10.43
CA ASP A 57 -9.33 5.74 -11.30
C ASP A 57 -8.62 7.10 -11.22
N ILE A 58 -7.33 7.13 -10.88
CA ILE A 58 -6.54 8.36 -10.83
C ILE A 58 -5.61 8.49 -12.03
N LYS A 59 -5.29 9.74 -12.39
CA LYS A 59 -4.24 10.04 -13.35
C LYS A 59 -2.90 10.16 -12.63
N ILE A 60 -1.86 9.51 -13.17
CA ILE A 60 -0.51 9.57 -12.63
C ILE A 60 0.38 10.50 -13.44
N LEU A 61 1.06 11.40 -12.75
CA LEU A 61 2.20 12.15 -13.26
C LEU A 61 3.48 11.58 -12.65
N SER A 62 4.16 10.70 -13.36
CA SER A 62 5.45 10.14 -12.96
C SER A 62 6.56 11.16 -13.22
N VAL A 63 7.23 11.62 -12.17
CA VAL A 63 8.34 12.58 -12.25
C VAL A 63 9.62 11.90 -11.81
N ARG A 64 10.42 11.48 -12.76
CA ARG A 64 11.68 10.81 -12.47
C ARG A 64 12.74 11.81 -12.04
N THR A 65 13.21 11.66 -10.80
CA THR A 65 14.34 12.39 -10.23
C THR A 65 15.46 11.47 -9.75
N LEU A 66 15.10 10.24 -9.33
CA LEU A 66 16.05 9.26 -8.85
C LEU A 66 16.78 8.57 -10.03
N GLN A 67 18.09 8.42 -9.86
CA GLN A 67 18.92 7.63 -10.76
C GLN A 67 18.76 6.12 -10.50
N ALA A 68 19.44 5.30 -11.30
CA ALA A 68 19.36 3.85 -11.18
C ALA A 68 19.81 3.28 -9.82
N ASP A 69 20.60 4.04 -9.05
CA ASP A 69 21.06 3.72 -7.70
C ASP A 69 20.13 4.25 -6.59
N ASN A 70 18.93 4.74 -6.93
CA ASN A 70 17.96 5.36 -6.03
C ASN A 70 18.48 6.63 -5.32
N ARG A 71 19.35 7.38 -5.96
CA ARG A 71 19.89 8.66 -5.43
C ARG A 71 19.56 9.80 -6.37
N CYS A 72 19.40 10.98 -5.79
CA CYS A 72 19.30 12.23 -6.53
C CYS A 72 19.84 13.39 -5.70
N MET A 73 20.05 14.52 -6.36
CA MET A 73 20.33 15.79 -5.68
C MET A 73 19.02 16.37 -5.11
N LEU A 74 19.11 17.00 -3.94
CA LEU A 74 17.94 17.65 -3.33
C LEU A 74 17.35 18.75 -4.22
N SER A 75 18.18 19.42 -5.04
CA SER A 75 17.70 20.38 -6.04
C SER A 75 16.77 19.76 -7.07
N ALA A 76 17.00 18.52 -7.48
CA ALA A 76 16.10 17.83 -8.41
C ALA A 76 14.70 17.58 -7.78
N ILE A 77 14.64 17.26 -6.48
CA ILE A 77 13.38 17.12 -5.75
C ILE A 77 12.67 18.47 -5.66
N ILE A 78 13.40 19.56 -5.37
CA ILE A 78 12.84 20.91 -5.29
C ILE A 78 12.22 21.32 -6.63
N HIS A 79 12.95 21.14 -7.74
CA HIS A 79 12.43 21.45 -9.08
C HIS A 79 11.23 20.56 -9.47
N ALA A 80 11.27 19.26 -9.10
CA ALA A 80 10.13 18.38 -9.33
C ALA A 80 8.87 18.82 -8.58
N LEU A 81 9.01 19.28 -7.34
CA LEU A 81 7.92 19.86 -6.56
C LEU A 81 7.38 21.14 -7.21
N GLU A 82 8.26 22.02 -7.67
CA GLU A 82 7.85 23.25 -8.40
C GLU A 82 7.09 22.90 -9.68
N PHE A 83 7.58 21.95 -10.44
CA PHE A 83 6.90 21.45 -11.62
C PHE A 83 5.50 20.87 -11.29
N CYS A 84 5.38 20.05 -10.25
CA CYS A 84 4.08 19.53 -9.81
C CYS A 84 3.09 20.66 -9.43
N ILE A 85 3.59 21.74 -8.81
CA ILE A 85 2.79 22.93 -8.50
C ILE A 85 2.27 23.60 -9.78
N GLU A 86 3.12 23.72 -10.81
CA GLU A 86 2.76 24.30 -12.11
C GLU A 86 1.75 23.44 -12.87
N GLN A 87 1.90 22.10 -12.77
CA GLN A 87 0.95 21.14 -13.35
C GLN A 87 -0.37 21.05 -12.57
N LYS A 88 -0.50 21.71 -11.42
CA LYS A 88 -1.71 21.75 -10.58
C LYS A 88 -2.19 20.35 -10.19
N VAL A 89 -1.27 19.50 -9.78
CA VAL A 89 -1.61 18.15 -9.27
C VAL A 89 -2.39 18.26 -7.95
N ASP A 90 -3.20 17.27 -7.63
CA ASP A 90 -3.98 17.23 -6.39
C ASP A 90 -3.16 16.65 -5.22
N VAL A 91 -2.34 15.64 -5.52
CA VAL A 91 -1.55 14.91 -4.54
C VAL A 91 -0.12 14.71 -5.03
N ILE A 92 0.85 14.76 -4.12
CA ILE A 92 2.24 14.41 -4.39
C ILE A 92 2.65 13.26 -3.45
N ASN A 93 3.14 12.18 -4.04
CA ASN A 93 3.77 11.07 -3.33
C ASN A 93 5.29 11.16 -3.44
N LEU A 94 5.97 11.23 -2.29
CA LEU A 94 7.42 11.24 -2.14
C LEU A 94 7.88 9.99 -1.39
N SER A 95 8.14 8.90 -2.12
CA SER A 95 8.68 7.66 -1.53
C SER A 95 10.20 7.77 -1.28
N LEU A 96 10.67 8.96 -0.99
CA LEU A 96 12.08 9.33 -0.80
C LEU A 96 12.22 10.44 0.24
N GLY A 97 13.43 10.62 0.75
CA GLY A 97 13.73 11.69 1.70
C GLY A 97 15.22 11.96 1.88
N SER A 98 15.56 13.11 2.43
CA SER A 98 16.91 13.54 2.72
C SER A 98 17.17 13.59 4.23
N CYS A 99 18.28 12.99 4.68
CA CYS A 99 18.71 12.96 6.09
C CYS A 99 19.92 13.86 6.40
N GLY A 100 20.59 14.40 5.39
CA GLY A 100 21.92 15.03 5.55
C GLY A 100 22.14 16.33 4.78
N SER A 101 21.08 17.06 4.46
CA SER A 101 21.18 18.30 3.69
C SER A 101 21.64 19.49 4.54
N THR A 102 22.29 20.47 3.89
CA THR A 102 22.61 21.75 4.53
C THR A 102 21.34 22.50 4.94
N SER A 103 21.42 23.32 5.98
CA SER A 103 20.25 24.08 6.48
C SER A 103 19.62 24.99 5.44
N SER A 104 20.38 25.52 4.47
CA SER A 104 19.86 26.34 3.37
C SER A 104 19.00 25.55 2.40
N ARG A 105 19.47 24.37 1.97
CA ARG A 105 18.71 23.49 1.05
C ARG A 105 17.47 22.91 1.70
N LEU A 106 17.51 22.60 2.98
CA LEU A 106 16.31 22.18 3.72
C LEU A 106 15.25 23.29 3.80
N ARG A 107 15.68 24.55 3.95
CA ARG A 107 14.75 25.69 3.90
C ARG A 107 14.11 25.86 2.52
N GLU A 108 14.87 25.72 1.44
CA GLU A 108 14.30 25.76 0.07
C GLU A 108 13.25 24.63 -0.10
N LEU A 109 13.58 23.39 0.33
CA LEU A 109 12.64 22.29 0.30
C LEU A 109 11.37 22.58 1.12
N GLN A 110 11.51 23.13 2.32
CA GLN A 110 10.39 23.50 3.15
C GLN A 110 9.51 24.57 2.47
N GLN A 111 10.11 25.61 1.91
CA GLN A 111 9.37 26.68 1.22
C GLN A 111 8.59 26.17 0.00
N VAL A 112 9.14 25.23 -0.78
CA VAL A 112 8.39 24.68 -1.91
C VAL A 112 7.23 23.79 -1.43
N CYS A 113 7.43 23.00 -0.37
CA CYS A 113 6.33 22.24 0.23
C CYS A 113 5.23 23.17 0.77
N GLU A 114 5.59 24.28 1.43
CA GLU A 114 4.63 25.29 1.90
C GLU A 114 3.84 25.90 0.73
N ARG A 115 4.51 26.27 -0.37
CA ARG A 115 3.80 26.79 -1.58
C ARG A 115 2.84 25.77 -2.18
N ALA A 116 3.22 24.48 -2.21
CA ALA A 116 2.36 23.41 -2.70
C ALA A 116 1.09 23.27 -1.85
N THR A 117 1.26 23.17 -0.53
CA THR A 117 0.12 23.01 0.40
C THR A 117 -0.77 24.25 0.47
N GLN A 118 -0.22 25.45 0.34
CA GLN A 118 -1.01 26.69 0.21
C GLN A 118 -1.90 26.70 -1.05
N ARG A 119 -1.56 25.92 -2.08
CA ARG A 119 -2.39 25.73 -3.28
C ARG A 119 -3.33 24.54 -3.20
N GLY A 120 -3.47 23.94 -2.02
CA GLY A 120 -4.36 22.80 -1.78
C GLY A 120 -3.78 21.44 -2.17
N ILE A 121 -2.50 21.36 -2.56
CA ILE A 121 -1.86 20.09 -2.89
C ILE A 121 -1.52 19.33 -1.60
N VAL A 122 -1.94 18.09 -1.51
CA VAL A 122 -1.60 17.20 -0.37
C VAL A 122 -0.30 16.47 -0.66
N ILE A 123 0.66 16.54 0.26
CA ILE A 123 1.96 15.89 0.12
C ILE A 123 2.07 14.75 1.13
N PHE A 124 2.29 13.55 0.63
CA PHE A 124 2.68 12.37 1.41
C PHE A 124 4.16 12.11 1.22
N ALA A 125 4.89 11.86 2.30
CA ALA A 125 6.31 11.58 2.25
C ALA A 125 6.72 10.46 3.20
N ALA A 126 7.55 9.54 2.73
CA ALA A 126 8.11 8.46 3.53
C ALA A 126 9.16 9.00 4.51
N ASP A 127 9.02 8.68 5.79
CA ASP A 127 10.08 8.94 6.78
C ASP A 127 11.17 7.85 6.71
N ASN A 128 12.24 8.05 7.45
CA ASN A 128 13.38 7.14 7.47
C ASN A 128 12.99 5.75 7.98
N ASN A 129 13.51 4.70 7.32
CA ASN A 129 13.34 3.32 7.77
C ASN A 129 14.19 2.99 9.03
N ILE A 130 15.12 3.86 9.42
CA ILE A 130 15.95 3.68 10.60
C ILE A 130 15.30 4.40 11.77
N SER A 131 14.95 3.67 12.81
CA SER A 131 14.33 4.19 14.02
C SER A 131 15.15 5.37 14.62
N GLY A 132 14.44 6.44 14.99
CA GLY A 132 15.02 7.66 15.54
C GLY A 132 15.74 8.60 14.56
N LYS A 133 15.86 8.22 13.28
CA LYS A 133 16.37 9.12 12.23
C LYS A 133 15.22 9.77 11.49
N LYS A 134 15.29 11.09 11.36
CA LYS A 134 14.30 11.88 10.60
C LYS A 134 14.74 12.02 9.15
N SER A 135 13.79 12.01 8.25
CA SER A 135 13.99 12.43 6.87
C SER A 135 13.04 13.58 6.49
N TYR A 136 13.44 14.35 5.51
CA TYR A 136 12.67 15.48 4.99
C TYR A 136 12.34 15.23 3.52
N PRO A 137 11.11 15.57 3.11
CA PRO A 137 10.13 16.46 3.76
C PRO A 137 9.17 15.79 4.76
N ALA A 138 9.21 14.49 5.02
CA ALA A 138 8.28 13.77 5.89
C ALA A 138 8.11 14.39 7.30
N ASN A 139 9.11 15.10 7.78
CA ASN A 139 9.09 15.75 9.10
C ASN A 139 8.78 17.27 9.07
N PHE A 140 8.29 17.79 7.95
CA PHE A 140 7.73 19.15 7.91
C PHE A 140 6.27 19.16 8.38
N GLU A 141 5.85 20.24 9.05
CA GLU A 141 4.51 20.35 9.64
C GLU A 141 3.35 20.37 8.62
N ASN A 142 3.66 20.75 7.37
CA ASN A 142 2.70 20.84 6.28
C ASN A 142 2.71 19.60 5.37
N VAL A 143 3.49 18.58 5.67
CA VAL A 143 3.62 17.32 4.92
C VAL A 143 3.09 16.17 5.76
N ILE A 144 2.40 15.24 5.16
CA ILE A 144 1.97 14.01 5.83
C ILE A 144 3.12 13.01 5.82
N GLY A 145 3.79 12.86 6.95
CA GLY A 145 4.85 11.89 7.12
C GLY A 145 4.29 10.48 7.33
N VAL A 146 4.91 9.48 6.73
CA VAL A 146 4.48 8.08 6.81
C VAL A 146 5.62 7.22 7.35
N VAL A 147 5.36 6.49 8.43
CA VAL A 147 6.37 5.65 9.10
C VAL A 147 5.74 4.43 9.76
N ALA A 148 6.52 3.35 9.92
CA ALA A 148 6.20 2.22 10.79
C ALA A 148 7.29 2.09 11.86
N PRO A 149 7.08 2.66 13.05
CA PRO A 149 8.01 2.52 14.16
C PRO A 149 7.91 1.12 14.78
N GLU A 150 9.02 0.59 15.30
CA GLU A 150 9.16 -0.79 15.81
C GLU A 150 8.14 -1.17 16.91
N ASN A 151 7.62 -0.18 17.64
CA ASN A 151 6.75 -0.43 18.81
C ASN A 151 5.27 -0.09 18.56
N GLN A 152 4.87 0.25 17.35
CA GLN A 152 3.48 0.55 17.04
C GLN A 152 2.66 -0.74 16.95
N LYS A 153 1.57 -0.83 17.75
CA LYS A 153 0.71 -2.03 17.82
C LYS A 153 -0.62 -1.84 17.08
N GLU A 154 -1.09 -0.62 16.98
CA GLU A 154 -2.33 -0.29 16.28
C GLU A 154 -2.06 -0.30 14.76
N PHE A 155 -3.03 -0.67 13.96
CA PHE A 155 -2.89 -0.68 12.49
C PHE A 155 -2.31 0.63 11.97
N CYS A 156 -2.92 1.75 12.35
CA CYS A 156 -2.35 3.07 12.14
C CYS A 156 -2.66 3.99 13.31
N LYS A 157 -1.79 4.95 13.53
CA LYS A 157 -1.97 5.99 14.54
C LYS A 157 -1.68 7.36 13.94
N VAL A 158 -2.62 8.27 14.11
CA VAL A 158 -2.49 9.64 13.61
C VAL A 158 -1.88 10.54 14.67
N SER A 159 -0.75 11.15 14.35
CA SER A 159 -0.13 12.19 15.16
C SER A 159 -0.45 13.57 14.57
N TYR A 160 -1.58 14.16 14.96
CA TYR A 160 -2.05 15.46 14.42
C TYR A 160 -1.02 16.58 14.61
N LYS A 161 -0.37 16.64 15.77
CA LYS A 161 0.63 17.68 16.04
C LYS A 161 1.81 17.66 15.08
N ARG A 162 2.21 16.48 14.60
CA ARG A 162 3.35 16.30 13.68
C ARG A 162 2.93 15.98 12.26
N ARG A 163 1.63 15.81 12.02
CA ARG A 163 1.08 15.27 10.76
C ARG A 163 1.79 13.99 10.29
N VAL A 164 2.10 13.11 11.22
CA VAL A 164 2.73 11.82 10.94
C VAL A 164 1.73 10.71 11.17
N ILE A 165 1.66 9.78 10.23
CA ILE A 165 0.88 8.56 10.33
C ILE A 165 1.84 7.40 10.58
N GLU A 166 1.66 6.75 11.72
CA GLU A 166 2.46 5.65 12.20
C GLU A 166 1.71 4.33 11.96
N PHE A 167 2.27 3.42 11.17
CA PHE A 167 1.71 2.09 10.93
C PHE A 167 2.36 1.04 11.83
N SER A 168 1.65 -0.06 12.09
CA SER A 168 2.15 -1.16 12.91
C SER A 168 3.33 -1.91 12.27
N ASP A 169 3.39 -1.92 10.95
CA ASP A 169 4.48 -2.51 10.18
C ASP A 169 4.66 -1.78 8.84
N ASN A 170 5.69 -2.11 8.10
CA ASN A 170 6.00 -1.49 6.81
C ASN A 170 6.05 -2.50 5.64
N TYR A 171 5.33 -3.59 5.76
CA TYR A 171 5.12 -4.51 4.66
C TYR A 171 3.96 -4.05 3.79
N VAL A 172 4.17 -4.02 2.50
CA VAL A 172 3.15 -3.65 1.52
C VAL A 172 3.16 -4.64 0.37
N TYR A 173 1.97 -5.00 -0.04
CA TYR A 173 1.74 -5.82 -1.20
C TYR A 173 1.83 -4.99 -2.48
N VAL A 174 2.72 -5.42 -3.38
CA VAL A 174 2.87 -4.83 -4.71
C VAL A 174 2.26 -5.77 -5.74
N PRO A 175 1.23 -5.34 -6.49
CA PRO A 175 0.65 -6.15 -7.56
C PRO A 175 1.68 -6.49 -8.66
N ASP A 176 1.61 -7.70 -9.20
CA ASP A 176 2.39 -8.12 -10.36
C ASP A 176 1.52 -9.01 -11.26
N GLU A 177 1.87 -9.18 -12.54
CA GLU A 177 1.05 -9.91 -13.53
C GLU A 177 0.72 -11.34 -13.09
N MET A 178 1.72 -12.03 -12.58
CA MET A 178 1.62 -13.45 -12.26
C MET A 178 1.43 -13.72 -10.76
N ARG A 179 1.85 -12.80 -9.90
CA ARG A 179 1.88 -13.03 -8.45
C ARG A 179 1.98 -11.72 -7.69
N CYS A 180 1.81 -11.83 -6.40
CA CYS A 180 2.02 -10.75 -5.46
C CYS A 180 3.46 -10.68 -4.99
N ILE A 181 4.00 -9.49 -4.89
CA ILE A 181 5.33 -9.25 -4.35
C ILE A 181 5.19 -8.49 -3.04
N ILE A 182 5.75 -9.02 -1.95
CA ILE A 182 5.82 -8.29 -0.70
C ILE A 182 7.07 -7.41 -0.70
N ARG A 183 6.88 -6.14 -0.41
CA ARG A 183 7.96 -5.17 -0.22
C ARG A 183 7.92 -4.63 1.20
N ARG A 184 9.08 -4.27 1.71
CA ARG A 184 9.23 -3.69 3.03
C ARG A 184 9.84 -2.30 2.94
N GLY A 185 9.26 -1.35 3.66
CA GLY A 185 9.79 0.00 3.82
C GLY A 185 8.73 1.09 3.82
N ASN A 186 9.02 2.18 4.49
CA ASN A 186 8.12 3.34 4.54
C ASN A 186 7.86 3.93 3.16
N SER A 187 8.78 3.73 2.21
CA SER A 187 8.61 4.12 0.81
C SER A 187 7.42 3.44 0.13
N TYR A 188 7.03 2.25 0.56
CA TYR A 188 5.85 1.54 0.06
C TYR A 188 4.57 1.87 0.84
N LEU A 189 4.68 2.20 2.13
CA LEU A 189 3.54 2.71 2.91
C LEU A 189 3.05 4.07 2.41
N CYS A 190 3.96 4.91 1.93
CA CYS A 190 3.63 6.24 1.44
C CYS A 190 2.61 6.22 0.29
N PRO A 191 2.84 5.49 -0.84
CA PRO A 191 1.86 5.38 -1.92
C PRO A 191 0.59 4.62 -1.52
N PHE A 192 0.70 3.64 -0.62
CA PHE A 192 -0.45 2.97 -0.04
C PHE A 192 -1.39 3.98 0.64
N LEU A 193 -0.86 4.84 1.51
CA LEU A 193 -1.64 5.87 2.18
C LEU A 193 -2.17 6.94 1.22
N ALA A 194 -1.35 7.37 0.27
CA ALA A 194 -1.78 8.33 -0.76
C ALA A 194 -2.93 7.77 -1.61
N GLY A 195 -2.89 6.48 -1.94
CA GLY A 195 -3.97 5.77 -2.63
C GLY A 195 -5.25 5.70 -1.80
N LEU A 196 -5.14 5.36 -0.50
CA LEU A 196 -6.29 5.39 0.42
C LEU A 196 -6.93 6.79 0.49
N PHE A 197 -6.12 7.85 0.55
CA PHE A 197 -6.61 9.21 0.51
C PHE A 197 -7.36 9.52 -0.78
N CYS A 198 -6.80 9.16 -1.94
CA CYS A 198 -7.46 9.36 -3.23
C CYS A 198 -8.80 8.61 -3.30
N ARG A 199 -8.84 7.37 -2.81
CA ARG A 199 -10.07 6.57 -2.74
C ARG A 199 -11.09 7.21 -1.82
N PHE A 200 -10.67 7.68 -0.65
CA PHE A 200 -11.51 8.39 0.30
C PHE A 200 -12.14 9.65 -0.31
N VAL A 201 -11.36 10.47 -1.00
CA VAL A 201 -11.85 11.69 -1.66
C VAL A 201 -12.83 11.35 -2.78
N ASN A 202 -12.51 10.35 -3.63
CA ASN A 202 -13.38 9.96 -4.74
C ASN A 202 -14.68 9.30 -4.27
N GLY A 203 -14.67 8.63 -3.09
CA GLY A 203 -15.84 7.98 -2.51
C GLY A 203 -16.77 8.91 -1.73
N ASN A 204 -16.39 10.17 -1.48
CA ASN A 204 -17.19 11.15 -0.75
C ASN A 204 -17.76 12.23 -1.67
N ASP A 205 -19.08 12.38 -1.68
CA ASP A 205 -19.76 13.39 -2.51
C ASP A 205 -19.72 14.79 -1.88
N ALA A 206 -19.65 14.90 -0.56
CA ALA A 206 -19.61 16.17 0.15
C ALA A 206 -18.23 16.84 0.07
N GLU A 207 -18.18 18.09 -0.40
CA GLU A 207 -16.92 18.84 -0.59
C GLU A 207 -16.14 19.03 0.70
N ASP A 208 -16.82 19.28 1.82
CA ASP A 208 -16.20 19.42 3.15
C ASP A 208 -15.61 18.12 3.69
N ALA A 209 -16.10 16.95 3.22
CA ALA A 209 -15.58 15.63 3.58
C ALA A 209 -14.31 15.23 2.83
N ARG A 210 -13.94 15.98 1.77
CA ARG A 210 -12.78 15.69 0.91
C ARG A 210 -11.46 16.28 1.42
N SER A 211 -11.43 16.77 2.65
CA SER A 211 -10.23 17.37 3.23
C SER A 211 -9.28 16.33 3.79
N ILE A 212 -8.00 16.72 3.92
CA ILE A 212 -7.00 15.89 4.60
C ILE A 212 -7.35 15.66 6.07
N ASP A 213 -7.93 16.65 6.74
CA ASP A 213 -8.30 16.55 8.15
C ASP A 213 -9.45 15.53 8.33
N SER A 214 -10.46 15.54 7.43
CA SER A 214 -11.51 14.51 7.41
C SER A 214 -10.96 13.10 7.16
N PHE A 215 -9.93 12.98 6.32
CA PHE A 215 -9.25 11.70 6.09
C PHE A 215 -8.46 11.25 7.33
N LEU A 216 -7.79 12.16 8.04
CA LEU A 216 -7.09 11.82 9.27
C LEU A 216 -8.08 11.35 10.36
N ASP A 217 -9.23 12.01 10.47
CA ASP A 217 -10.31 11.57 11.38
C ASP A 217 -10.89 10.21 10.96
N PHE A 218 -11.00 9.95 9.66
CA PHE A 218 -11.39 8.65 9.15
C PHE A 218 -10.38 7.57 9.57
N LEU A 219 -9.08 7.78 9.38
CA LEU A 219 -8.04 6.84 9.80
C LEU A 219 -8.05 6.59 11.31
N GLU A 220 -8.25 7.61 12.12
CA GLU A 220 -8.24 7.47 13.59
C GLU A 220 -9.38 6.57 14.09
N ARG A 221 -10.55 6.60 13.44
CA ARG A 221 -11.67 5.71 13.78
C ARG A 221 -11.33 4.23 13.59
N PHE A 222 -10.40 3.91 12.71
CA PHE A 222 -9.96 2.55 12.43
C PHE A 222 -8.70 2.14 13.19
N SER A 223 -8.05 3.07 13.90
CA SER A 223 -6.86 2.79 14.70
C SER A 223 -7.11 1.72 15.77
N ASP A 224 -8.32 1.69 16.33
CA ASP A 224 -8.74 0.75 17.38
C ASP A 224 -9.33 -0.56 16.86
N THR A 225 -9.55 -0.69 15.54
CA THR A 225 -10.09 -1.93 14.99
C THR A 225 -9.02 -3.02 14.98
N LYS A 226 -9.04 -3.85 16.00
CA LYS A 226 -8.21 -5.06 16.17
C LYS A 226 -8.33 -6.06 15.01
N ASN A 227 -9.22 -5.82 14.07
CA ASN A 227 -9.65 -6.75 13.01
C ASN A 227 -9.11 -6.47 11.61
N ILE A 228 -8.32 -5.42 11.41
CA ILE A 228 -7.51 -5.35 10.18
C ILE A 228 -6.33 -6.26 10.45
N SER A 229 -6.53 -7.53 10.10
CA SER A 229 -5.63 -8.62 10.45
C SER A 229 -4.20 -8.29 10.06
N LYS A 230 -3.36 -8.12 11.08
CA LYS A 230 -1.94 -8.35 10.97
C LYS A 230 -1.75 -9.81 10.60
N ILE A 231 -1.45 -10.07 9.37
CA ILE A 231 -0.90 -11.36 9.01
C ILE A 231 0.42 -11.10 8.33
N PHE A 232 1.39 -10.93 9.16
CA PHE A 232 2.75 -11.09 8.72
C PHE A 232 3.37 -12.16 9.61
N PHE A 233 3.71 -13.26 8.96
CA PHE A 233 4.49 -14.31 9.60
C PHE A 233 5.84 -13.71 10.02
N ASP A 234 5.96 -13.35 11.27
CA ASP A 234 7.26 -13.30 11.88
C ASP A 234 7.68 -14.76 12.11
N LYS A 235 8.68 -15.22 11.34
CA LYS A 235 9.26 -16.56 11.50
C LYS A 235 9.75 -16.84 12.93
N ASN A 236 9.82 -15.83 13.77
CA ASN A 236 10.31 -15.88 15.13
C ASN A 236 9.22 -15.95 16.20
N ASP A 237 7.94 -15.85 15.83
CA ASP A 237 6.86 -15.94 16.83
C ASP A 237 6.42 -17.39 17.04
N GLU A 238 7.22 -18.13 17.82
CA GLU A 238 6.89 -19.50 18.24
C GLU A 238 5.53 -19.58 18.96
N LYS A 239 5.06 -18.51 19.61
CA LYS A 239 3.78 -18.50 20.33
C LYS A 239 2.57 -18.61 19.40
N GLU A 240 2.60 -17.98 18.23
CA GLU A 240 1.49 -18.07 17.26
C GLU A 240 1.42 -19.47 16.63
N ARG A 241 2.56 -20.14 16.43
CA ARG A 241 2.58 -21.52 15.95
C ARG A 241 1.83 -22.49 16.86
N TYR A 242 1.89 -22.29 18.17
CA TYR A 242 1.22 -23.17 19.14
C TYR A 242 -0.30 -22.93 19.20
N SER A 243 -0.79 -21.76 18.77
CA SER A 243 -2.24 -21.48 18.75
C SER A 243 -2.99 -22.28 17.69
N LEU A 244 -2.31 -22.76 16.66
CA LEU A 244 -2.89 -23.54 15.56
C LEU A 244 -2.91 -25.05 15.82
N GLN A 245 -2.24 -25.52 16.86
CA GLN A 245 -2.16 -26.95 17.17
C GLN A 245 -3.54 -27.53 17.52
N GLY A 246 -3.97 -28.51 16.74
CA GLY A 246 -5.28 -29.16 16.91
C GLY A 246 -6.45 -28.43 16.28
N GLN A 247 -6.22 -27.30 15.61
CA GLN A 247 -7.23 -26.56 14.84
C GLN A 247 -7.46 -27.23 13.48
N LYS A 248 -8.70 -27.19 13.00
CA LYS A 248 -9.05 -27.59 11.64
C LYS A 248 -8.95 -26.39 10.72
N VAL A 249 -8.02 -26.47 9.78
CA VAL A 249 -7.71 -25.38 8.86
C VAL A 249 -8.12 -25.76 7.44
N LEU A 250 -8.89 -24.91 6.80
CA LEU A 250 -9.19 -25.04 5.38
C LEU A 250 -8.30 -24.05 4.59
N PHE A 251 -7.41 -24.60 3.77
CA PHE A 251 -6.48 -23.80 2.96
C PHE A 251 -7.03 -23.57 1.55
N PHE A 252 -7.21 -22.31 1.20
CA PHE A 252 -7.71 -21.88 -0.10
C PHE A 252 -6.63 -21.13 -0.89
N ALA A 253 -6.44 -21.51 -2.14
CA ALA A 253 -5.60 -20.80 -3.10
C ALA A 253 -6.16 -21.03 -4.52
N ASP A 254 -5.91 -20.11 -5.44
CA ASP A 254 -6.29 -20.25 -6.84
C ASP A 254 -5.31 -21.09 -7.66
N ASP A 255 -4.07 -21.18 -7.19
CA ASP A 255 -3.03 -22.05 -7.73
C ASP A 255 -2.09 -22.55 -6.61
N MET A 256 -1.62 -23.79 -6.73
CA MET A 256 -0.62 -24.36 -5.82
C MET A 256 0.80 -24.17 -6.37
N ASP A 257 1.15 -22.93 -6.59
CA ASP A 257 2.52 -22.56 -6.92
C ASP A 257 3.50 -22.92 -5.79
N TYR A 258 4.78 -22.68 -6.02
CA TYR A 258 5.83 -23.00 -5.05
C TYR A 258 5.57 -22.34 -3.68
N ASN A 259 5.06 -21.11 -3.65
CA ASN A 259 4.82 -20.38 -2.39
C ASN A 259 3.65 -20.99 -1.62
N ASN A 260 2.55 -21.27 -2.29
CA ASN A 260 1.37 -21.89 -1.70
C ASN A 260 1.68 -23.31 -1.21
N LEU A 261 2.45 -24.11 -1.96
CA LEU A 261 2.93 -25.42 -1.53
C LEU A 261 3.80 -25.34 -0.28
N GLN A 262 4.73 -24.39 -0.21
CA GLN A 262 5.57 -24.21 0.97
C GLN A 262 4.74 -23.83 2.21
N MET A 263 3.79 -22.92 2.06
CA MET A 263 2.87 -22.55 3.15
C MET A 263 2.02 -23.75 3.59
N TYR A 264 1.41 -24.46 2.65
CA TYR A 264 0.59 -25.62 2.95
C TYR A 264 1.38 -26.68 3.72
N HIS A 265 2.56 -27.04 3.27
CA HIS A 265 3.41 -28.03 3.95
C HIS A 265 3.86 -27.57 5.34
N MET A 266 4.17 -26.29 5.50
CA MET A 266 4.55 -25.76 6.80
C MET A 266 3.41 -25.89 7.83
N TYR A 267 2.15 -25.67 7.41
CA TYR A 267 0.99 -25.81 8.31
C TYR A 267 0.53 -27.24 8.46
N GLN A 268 0.74 -28.11 7.49
CA GLN A 268 0.42 -29.53 7.57
C GLN A 268 1.13 -30.24 8.72
N GLU A 269 2.28 -29.74 9.14
CA GLU A 269 3.04 -30.27 10.29
C GLU A 269 2.44 -29.85 11.65
N ILE A 270 1.58 -28.83 11.68
CA ILE A 270 1.12 -28.19 12.93
C ILE A 270 -0.36 -28.44 13.18
N CYS A 271 -1.19 -28.48 12.15
CA CYS A 271 -2.64 -28.53 12.24
C CYS A 271 -3.26 -29.51 11.24
N ASP A 272 -4.53 -29.84 11.45
CA ASP A 272 -5.33 -30.64 10.51
C ASP A 272 -5.79 -29.74 9.35
N ILE A 273 -4.97 -29.68 8.29
CA ILE A 273 -5.19 -28.80 7.16
C ILE A 273 -5.70 -29.54 5.93
N HIS A 274 -6.77 -29.03 5.34
CA HIS A 274 -7.36 -29.54 4.12
C HIS A 274 -7.27 -28.50 3.01
N GLN A 275 -6.97 -28.94 1.79
CA GLN A 275 -6.97 -28.07 0.61
C GLN A 275 -8.37 -27.92 0.06
N CYS A 276 -8.74 -26.69 -0.33
CA CYS A 276 -9.87 -26.44 -1.18
C CYS A 276 -9.47 -25.54 -2.36
N PHE A 277 -9.75 -26.03 -3.56
CA PHE A 277 -9.45 -25.33 -4.81
C PHE A 277 -10.73 -24.82 -5.48
N ASP A 278 -10.68 -24.63 -6.77
CA ASP A 278 -11.74 -24.14 -7.67
C ASP A 278 -13.16 -24.66 -7.36
N GLN A 279 -13.30 -25.75 -6.64
CA GLN A 279 -14.59 -26.26 -6.20
C GLN A 279 -15.37 -25.22 -5.38
N PHE A 280 -14.66 -24.39 -4.60
CA PHE A 280 -15.28 -23.36 -3.76
C PHE A 280 -15.96 -22.25 -4.60
N ILE A 281 -15.45 -21.97 -5.79
CA ILE A 281 -16.02 -20.93 -6.67
C ILE A 281 -17.27 -21.45 -7.43
N GLN A 282 -17.39 -22.75 -7.57
CA GLN A 282 -18.43 -23.40 -8.36
C GLN A 282 -19.64 -23.84 -7.54
N ILE A 283 -19.55 -23.85 -6.20
CA ILE A 283 -20.64 -24.26 -5.31
C ILE A 283 -21.54 -23.10 -4.91
N SER A 284 -22.77 -23.41 -4.55
CA SER A 284 -23.68 -22.43 -3.95
C SER A 284 -23.19 -21.97 -2.57
N PHE A 285 -23.67 -20.82 -2.11
CA PHE A 285 -23.34 -20.34 -0.78
C PHE A 285 -23.86 -21.25 0.34
N GLU A 286 -24.97 -21.97 0.14
CA GLU A 286 -25.51 -22.95 1.08
C GLU A 286 -24.58 -24.17 1.20
N GLU A 287 -24.05 -24.65 0.08
CA GLU A 287 -23.05 -25.73 0.08
C GLU A 287 -21.74 -25.28 0.72
N MET A 288 -21.35 -24.01 0.52
CA MET A 288 -20.18 -23.41 1.15
C MET A 288 -20.31 -23.38 2.68
N GLU A 289 -21.45 -22.94 3.22
CA GLU A 289 -21.71 -22.94 4.65
C GLU A 289 -21.61 -24.35 5.25
N GLN A 290 -22.09 -25.37 4.54
CA GLN A 290 -21.98 -26.76 4.96
C GLN A 290 -20.53 -27.24 5.01
N LEU A 291 -19.72 -26.89 4.00
CA LEU A 291 -18.30 -27.24 3.94
C LEU A 291 -17.47 -26.53 5.04
N LEU A 292 -17.88 -25.34 5.42
CA LEU A 292 -17.23 -24.55 6.46
C LEU A 292 -17.62 -25.00 7.89
N THR A 293 -18.63 -25.86 8.02
CA THR A 293 -19.07 -26.34 9.33
C THR A 293 -17.97 -27.16 10.00
N GLY A 294 -17.55 -26.74 11.19
CA GLY A 294 -16.52 -27.40 11.97
C GLY A 294 -15.09 -27.08 11.53
N ILE A 295 -14.91 -26.06 10.69
CA ILE A 295 -13.62 -25.44 10.40
C ILE A 295 -13.38 -24.34 11.43
N ASP A 296 -12.19 -24.33 12.02
CA ASP A 296 -11.79 -23.32 13.01
C ASP A 296 -11.15 -22.12 12.31
N ILE A 297 -10.34 -22.39 11.28
CA ILE A 297 -9.58 -21.36 10.55
C ILE A 297 -9.74 -21.54 9.04
N PHE A 298 -10.03 -20.47 8.34
CA PHE A 298 -9.99 -20.40 6.89
C PHE A 298 -8.73 -19.66 6.45
N PHE A 299 -7.77 -20.40 5.92
CA PHE A 299 -6.48 -19.85 5.49
C PHE A 299 -6.49 -19.57 3.99
N ILE A 300 -6.32 -18.30 3.61
CA ILE A 300 -6.22 -17.88 2.22
C ILE A 300 -4.75 -17.68 1.88
N GLY A 301 -4.22 -18.53 1.03
CA GLY A 301 -2.86 -18.44 0.50
C GLY A 301 -2.66 -17.27 -0.45
N ALA A 302 -1.56 -17.29 -1.18
CA ALA A 302 -1.30 -16.31 -2.22
C ALA A 302 -2.27 -16.50 -3.39
N LEU A 303 -3.10 -15.49 -3.64
CA LEU A 303 -4.00 -15.45 -4.80
C LEU A 303 -3.39 -14.62 -5.91
N SER A 304 -3.57 -15.05 -7.17
CA SER A 304 -3.16 -14.24 -8.32
C SER A 304 -4.02 -12.98 -8.45
N ASN A 305 -3.43 -11.92 -8.98
CA ASN A 305 -4.17 -10.67 -9.24
C ASN A 305 -5.33 -10.90 -10.21
N GLN A 306 -5.13 -11.76 -11.20
CA GLN A 306 -6.18 -12.12 -12.13
C GLN A 306 -7.37 -12.73 -11.40
N PHE A 307 -7.11 -13.65 -10.47
CA PHE A 307 -8.16 -14.27 -9.65
C PHE A 307 -8.87 -13.23 -8.78
N ILE A 308 -8.13 -12.41 -8.04
CA ILE A 308 -8.68 -11.37 -7.17
C ILE A 308 -9.58 -10.42 -7.97
N ASN A 309 -9.09 -9.89 -9.09
CA ASN A 309 -9.83 -8.93 -9.91
C ASN A 309 -11.12 -9.50 -10.51
N HIS A 310 -11.10 -10.77 -10.92
CA HIS A 310 -12.29 -11.41 -11.50
C HIS A 310 -13.31 -11.86 -10.44
N ASN A 311 -12.88 -12.07 -9.21
CA ASN A 311 -13.70 -12.71 -8.16
C ASN A 311 -13.92 -11.81 -6.93
N GLN A 312 -13.76 -10.49 -7.05
CA GLN A 312 -13.92 -9.58 -5.90
C GLN A 312 -15.22 -9.76 -5.14
N GLN A 313 -16.36 -9.75 -5.87
CA GLN A 313 -17.67 -9.91 -5.24
C GLN A 313 -17.84 -11.27 -4.55
N TYR A 314 -17.27 -12.31 -5.14
CA TYR A 314 -17.25 -13.64 -4.53
C TYR A 314 -16.40 -13.65 -3.25
N LEU A 315 -15.21 -13.09 -3.28
CA LEU A 315 -14.32 -13.01 -2.12
C LEU A 315 -14.95 -12.19 -0.98
N MET A 316 -15.63 -11.09 -1.31
CA MET A 316 -16.38 -10.31 -0.33
C MET A 316 -17.46 -11.14 0.34
N ARG A 317 -18.26 -11.84 -0.44
CA ARG A 317 -19.32 -12.69 0.07
C ARG A 317 -18.80 -13.87 0.90
N LEU A 318 -17.69 -14.47 0.48
CA LEU A 318 -17.00 -15.48 1.26
C LEU A 318 -16.58 -14.94 2.64
N LEU A 319 -16.01 -13.75 2.69
CA LEU A 319 -15.63 -13.11 3.96
C LEU A 319 -16.84 -12.84 4.85
N ASP A 320 -17.97 -12.38 4.28
CA ASP A 320 -19.22 -12.19 5.03
C ASP A 320 -19.70 -13.49 5.68
N ILE A 321 -19.64 -14.61 4.95
CA ILE A 321 -20.03 -15.93 5.46
C ILE A 321 -19.08 -16.38 6.56
N LEU A 322 -17.77 -16.24 6.35
CA LEU A 322 -16.77 -16.62 7.36
C LEU A 322 -16.94 -15.82 8.65
N LEU A 323 -17.22 -14.52 8.54
CA LEU A 323 -17.52 -13.66 9.68
C LEU A 323 -18.82 -14.08 10.38
N ALA A 324 -19.88 -14.39 9.64
CA ALA A 324 -21.16 -14.83 10.20
C ALA A 324 -21.03 -16.17 10.94
N LEU A 325 -20.18 -17.07 10.45
CA LEU A 325 -19.87 -18.36 11.07
C LEU A 325 -18.81 -18.25 12.19
N GLN A 326 -18.26 -17.06 12.45
CA GLN A 326 -17.20 -16.79 13.41
C GLN A 326 -15.91 -17.62 13.17
N ILE A 327 -15.63 -17.93 11.90
CA ILE A 327 -14.42 -18.65 11.50
C ILE A 327 -13.27 -17.61 11.42
N GLU A 328 -12.15 -17.94 12.04
CA GLU A 328 -10.95 -17.13 11.96
C GLU A 328 -10.40 -17.15 10.52
N VAL A 329 -10.14 -15.96 9.96
CA VAL A 329 -9.61 -15.83 8.60
C VAL A 329 -8.16 -15.43 8.66
N VAL A 330 -7.30 -16.28 8.12
CA VAL A 330 -5.87 -16.02 7.94
C VAL A 330 -5.61 -15.79 6.46
N THR A 331 -5.01 -14.68 6.10
CA THR A 331 -4.66 -14.37 4.71
C THR A 331 -3.24 -13.86 4.61
N VAL A 332 -2.50 -14.34 3.63
CA VAL A 332 -1.11 -13.90 3.37
C VAL A 332 -1.10 -12.52 2.68
N PHE A 333 -2.18 -12.18 1.96
CA PHE A 333 -2.29 -10.92 1.23
C PHE A 333 -3.68 -10.32 1.41
N PRO A 334 -3.82 -8.99 1.34
CA PRO A 334 -5.13 -8.37 1.32
C PRO A 334 -5.92 -8.87 0.09
N ILE A 335 -7.08 -9.48 0.34
CA ILE A 335 -7.96 -10.06 -0.69
C ILE A 335 -8.79 -8.98 -1.37
N ILE A 336 -9.13 -7.95 -0.62
CA ILE A 336 -9.84 -6.76 -1.07
C ILE A 336 -8.97 -5.55 -0.76
N ASN A 337 -9.22 -4.43 -1.45
CA ASN A 337 -8.45 -3.24 -1.14
C ASN A 337 -8.74 -2.78 0.30
N THR A 338 -7.75 -2.15 0.92
CA THR A 338 -7.82 -1.78 2.34
C THR A 338 -8.96 -0.82 2.64
N TYR A 339 -9.28 0.07 1.71
CA TYR A 339 -10.38 1.02 1.87
C TYR A 339 -11.75 0.32 1.99
N GLU A 340 -12.03 -0.66 1.13
CA GLU A 340 -13.27 -1.44 1.19
C GLU A 340 -13.36 -2.22 2.50
N ARG A 341 -12.24 -2.78 2.98
CA ARG A 341 -12.18 -3.45 4.29
C ARG A 341 -12.47 -2.50 5.46
N MET A 342 -12.10 -1.23 5.34
CA MET A 342 -12.39 -0.21 6.35
C MET A 342 -13.85 0.23 6.37
N LEU A 343 -14.61 -0.04 5.31
CA LEU A 343 -16.05 0.27 5.23
C LEU A 343 -16.93 -0.87 5.72
N LEU A 344 -16.41 -2.09 5.80
CA LEU A 344 -17.08 -3.27 6.36
C LEU A 344 -17.01 -3.27 7.88
#